data_206227d91fe3f30393bdcd3849044646
#
_entry.id   206227d91fe3f30393bdcd3849044646
#
_cell.length_a   1.000
_cell.length_b   1.000
_cell.length_c   1.000
_cell.angle_alpha   90.00
_cell.angle_beta   90.00
_cell.angle_gamma   90.00
#
_symmetry.space_group_name_H-M   'P 1'
#
loop_
_entity.id
_entity.type
_entity.pdbx_description
1 polymer ?
#
loop_
_entity_poly.entity_id
_entity_poly.type
_entity_poly.pdbx_seq_one_letter_code
_entity_poly.pdbx_strand_id
1 'polypeptide(L)'
;MKQKFGAGIWHFATYVDRYATDGYGEPRSVLDAIKLAGKVKDLSVVDINYPYFGGNFSNEVIKEALDKVNLEVIGITPEIYTKKFRKGAFTNPDPGIRKLAHELITDACDAVRFFNASYVKLWPGQDGWDYPFQVDHGTVWKNSIDGVGKLASENPDLKFVIEYKPREPRIKMSYDSVARTLLGIEKIGLPNVGILLDFGHAIYGGESAADSAQLAIDYGRLFGMDVNDNYRSWDDDLIAGSLHPIEIFEFFYVLKKNNWEGVWQLDQFPFREDSVQMANQAIDFLKSIDKALDDLDMKALEAAQSKHDAMAALKIAQKSL
;
A
#
# COMPACT_ATOMS: atom_id res chain seq x y z
N MET A 1 16.35 0.60 15.92
CA MET A 1 16.17 -0.83 15.47
C MET A 1 16.63 -0.95 14.02
N LYS A 2 17.02 -2.14 13.53
CA LYS A 2 17.31 -2.34 12.10
C LYS A 2 15.99 -2.19 11.32
N GLN A 3 16.01 -1.43 10.21
CA GLN A 3 14.83 -1.25 9.35
C GLN A 3 14.29 -2.60 8.88
N LYS A 4 12.96 -2.79 8.97
CA LYS A 4 12.27 -3.97 8.43
C LYS A 4 11.81 -3.70 7.00
N PHE A 5 12.03 -4.69 6.11
CA PHE A 5 11.54 -4.66 4.74
C PHE A 5 10.41 -5.67 4.57
N GLY A 6 9.38 -5.27 3.85
CA GLY A 6 8.21 -6.07 3.52
C GLY A 6 7.92 -6.08 2.03
N ALA A 7 7.01 -6.95 1.62
CA ALA A 7 6.44 -6.95 0.27
C ALA A 7 5.00 -7.47 0.30
N GLY A 8 4.17 -6.98 -0.61
CA GLY A 8 2.91 -7.64 -0.91
C GLY A 8 3.18 -9.03 -1.48
N ILE A 9 2.47 -10.05 -1.00
CA ILE A 9 2.68 -11.42 -1.49
C ILE A 9 2.36 -11.56 -2.98
N TRP A 10 1.50 -10.68 -3.49
CA TRP A 10 1.19 -10.59 -4.92
C TRP A 10 2.42 -10.26 -5.78
N HIS A 11 3.45 -9.57 -5.28
CA HIS A 11 4.73 -9.39 -5.96
C HIS A 11 5.31 -10.69 -6.54
N PHE A 12 5.01 -11.83 -5.91
CA PHE A 12 5.50 -13.15 -6.30
C PHE A 12 4.45 -13.99 -7.06
N ALA A 13 3.29 -13.41 -7.37
CA ALA A 13 2.23 -14.05 -8.14
C ALA A 13 2.53 -14.08 -9.65
N THR A 14 1.57 -14.46 -10.45
CA THR A 14 1.60 -14.37 -11.91
C THR A 14 0.48 -13.45 -12.36
N TYR A 15 0.78 -12.56 -13.30
CA TYR A 15 -0.13 -11.51 -13.73
C TYR A 15 -0.74 -11.80 -15.09
N VAL A 16 -1.92 -11.22 -15.29
CA VAL A 16 -2.63 -11.13 -16.55
C VAL A 16 -3.00 -9.68 -16.81
N ASP A 17 -3.09 -9.29 -18.06
CA ASP A 17 -3.67 -8.03 -18.45
C ASP A 17 -4.52 -8.19 -19.73
N ARG A 18 -5.04 -7.10 -20.28
CA ARG A 18 -5.87 -7.13 -21.49
C ARG A 18 -5.14 -7.53 -22.77
N TYR A 19 -3.79 -7.63 -22.73
CA TYR A 19 -2.97 -8.03 -23.88
C TYR A 19 -2.41 -9.44 -23.71
N ALA A 20 -2.12 -9.85 -22.47
CA ALA A 20 -1.65 -11.18 -22.11
C ALA A 20 -2.70 -11.86 -21.22
N THR A 21 -3.86 -12.20 -21.82
CA THR A 21 -5.03 -12.75 -21.10
C THR A 21 -4.81 -14.16 -20.57
N ASP A 22 -3.83 -14.86 -21.10
CA ASP A 22 -3.32 -16.17 -20.67
C ASP A 22 -2.16 -16.06 -19.66
N GLY A 23 -1.73 -14.83 -19.35
CA GLY A 23 -0.73 -14.51 -18.33
C GLY A 23 0.68 -14.36 -18.87
N TYR A 24 1.55 -13.77 -18.01
CA TYR A 24 2.98 -13.56 -18.28
C TYR A 24 3.86 -14.72 -17.79
N GLY A 25 3.28 -15.75 -17.21
CA GLY A 25 3.97 -16.93 -16.72
C GLY A 25 3.00 -17.98 -16.19
N GLU A 26 3.54 -19.11 -15.73
CA GLU A 26 2.70 -20.17 -15.16
C GLU A 26 1.95 -19.70 -13.91
N PRO A 27 0.67 -20.05 -13.74
CA PRO A 27 -0.10 -19.70 -12.56
C PRO A 27 0.57 -20.18 -11.27
N ARG A 28 0.63 -19.30 -10.28
CA ARG A 28 1.20 -19.59 -8.97
C ARG A 28 0.11 -19.54 -7.89
N SER A 29 0.25 -20.40 -6.91
CA SER A 29 -0.51 -20.33 -5.66
C SER A 29 0.19 -19.39 -4.66
N VAL A 30 -0.53 -18.96 -3.63
CA VAL A 30 0.06 -18.22 -2.50
C VAL A 30 1.21 -19.02 -1.84
N LEU A 31 1.15 -20.35 -1.82
CA LEU A 31 2.24 -21.19 -1.29
C LEU A 31 3.50 -21.11 -2.15
N ASP A 32 3.36 -21.01 -3.48
CA ASP A 32 4.49 -20.83 -4.38
C ASP A 32 5.08 -19.42 -4.24
N ALA A 33 4.21 -18.41 -4.08
CA ALA A 33 4.61 -17.04 -3.79
C ALA A 33 5.40 -16.93 -2.47
N ILE A 34 4.93 -17.57 -1.39
CA ILE A 34 5.65 -17.62 -0.10
C ILE A 34 7.04 -18.27 -0.25
N LYS A 35 7.17 -19.35 -1.01
CA LYS A 35 8.48 -19.97 -1.28
C LYS A 35 9.44 -19.04 -2.03
N LEU A 36 8.92 -18.21 -2.95
CA LEU A 36 9.73 -17.21 -3.67
C LEU A 36 10.10 -16.06 -2.75
N ALA A 37 9.16 -15.54 -1.97
CA ALA A 37 9.42 -14.50 -0.98
C ALA A 37 10.51 -14.90 0.01
N GLY A 38 10.52 -16.16 0.45
CA GLY A 38 11.55 -16.70 1.33
C GLY A 38 12.97 -16.77 0.74
N LYS A 39 13.14 -16.52 -0.58
CA LYS A 39 14.46 -16.43 -1.23
C LYS A 39 15.00 -15.00 -1.28
N VAL A 40 14.18 -14.01 -0.96
CA VAL A 40 14.57 -12.59 -0.97
C VAL A 40 15.38 -12.28 0.28
N LYS A 41 16.54 -11.66 0.09
CA LYS A 41 17.44 -11.27 1.19
C LYS A 41 16.81 -10.14 2.01
N ASP A 42 16.91 -10.25 3.33
CA ASP A 42 16.45 -9.23 4.28
C ASP A 42 14.94 -8.92 4.22
N LEU A 43 14.16 -9.61 3.41
CA LEU A 43 12.70 -9.58 3.52
C LEU A 43 12.29 -10.27 4.83
N SER A 44 11.45 -9.63 5.63
CA SER A 44 11.07 -10.15 6.93
C SER A 44 9.55 -10.27 7.13
N VAL A 45 8.78 -9.52 6.37
CA VAL A 45 7.32 -9.52 6.49
C VAL A 45 6.66 -9.50 5.11
N VAL A 46 5.41 -9.97 5.08
CA VAL A 46 4.56 -9.91 3.87
C VAL A 46 3.17 -9.40 4.21
N ASP A 47 2.54 -8.69 3.28
CA ASP A 47 1.10 -8.44 3.26
C ASP A 47 0.44 -9.53 2.39
N ILE A 48 -0.68 -10.09 2.81
CA ILE A 48 -1.29 -11.25 2.15
C ILE A 48 -2.73 -10.95 1.74
N ASN A 49 -3.07 -11.28 0.48
CA ASN A 49 -4.45 -11.24 0.01
C ASN A 49 -5.34 -12.23 0.76
N TYR A 50 -6.57 -11.86 0.98
CA TYR A 50 -7.61 -12.73 1.51
C TYR A 50 -8.88 -12.65 0.65
N PRO A 51 -9.46 -13.77 0.17
CA PRO A 51 -9.00 -15.17 0.30
C PRO A 51 -7.65 -15.42 -0.38
N TYR A 52 -6.97 -16.48 0.06
CA TYR A 52 -5.66 -16.85 -0.49
C TYR A 52 -5.76 -17.33 -1.92
N PHE A 53 -4.95 -16.75 -2.83
CA PHE A 53 -5.02 -17.08 -4.24
C PHE A 53 -4.41 -18.45 -4.59
N GLY A 54 -4.89 -19.04 -5.70
CA GLY A 54 -4.37 -20.29 -6.24
C GLY A 54 -4.81 -21.55 -5.50
N GLY A 55 -5.75 -21.47 -4.56
CA GLY A 55 -6.29 -22.62 -3.86
C GLY A 55 -7.17 -22.27 -2.67
N ASN A 56 -7.79 -23.30 -2.08
CA ASN A 56 -8.53 -23.13 -0.84
C ASN A 56 -7.66 -23.56 0.35
N PHE A 57 -6.93 -22.62 0.91
CA PHE A 57 -6.00 -22.84 2.02
C PHE A 57 -6.58 -22.31 3.34
N SER A 58 -6.28 -22.97 4.45
CA SER A 58 -6.58 -22.45 5.79
C SER A 58 -5.44 -21.55 6.30
N ASN A 59 -5.72 -20.76 7.32
CA ASN A 59 -4.72 -19.92 7.98
C ASN A 59 -3.53 -20.73 8.50
N GLU A 60 -3.78 -21.94 9.01
CA GLU A 60 -2.74 -22.84 9.54
C GLU A 60 -1.76 -23.27 8.44
N VAL A 61 -2.27 -23.62 7.25
CA VAL A 61 -1.44 -24.01 6.09
C VAL A 61 -0.56 -22.84 5.64
N ILE A 62 -1.12 -21.64 5.59
CA ILE A 62 -0.35 -20.43 5.25
C ILE A 62 0.72 -20.15 6.31
N LYS A 63 0.34 -20.22 7.60
CA LYS A 63 1.29 -20.02 8.70
C LYS A 63 2.44 -21.01 8.65
N GLU A 64 2.15 -22.30 8.45
CA GLU A 64 3.19 -23.32 8.30
C GLU A 64 4.15 -23.02 7.14
N ALA A 65 3.63 -22.51 6.02
CA ALA A 65 4.46 -22.14 4.87
C ALA A 65 5.35 -20.94 5.18
N LEU A 66 4.82 -19.90 5.86
CA LEU A 66 5.56 -18.72 6.28
C LEU A 66 6.64 -19.05 7.32
N ASP A 67 6.32 -19.88 8.32
CA ASP A 67 7.25 -20.29 9.36
C ASP A 67 8.47 -21.02 8.77
N LYS A 68 8.28 -21.84 7.70
CA LYS A 68 9.38 -22.53 7.00
C LYS A 68 10.38 -21.58 6.34
N VAL A 69 9.98 -20.36 6.03
CA VAL A 69 10.81 -19.35 5.36
C VAL A 69 11.11 -18.13 6.24
N ASN A 70 10.71 -18.17 7.51
CA ASN A 70 10.90 -17.11 8.52
C ASN A 70 10.30 -15.77 8.10
N LEU A 71 9.08 -15.76 7.56
CA LEU A 71 8.34 -14.55 7.22
C LEU A 71 7.17 -14.37 8.20
N GLU A 72 6.94 -13.11 8.62
CA GLU A 72 5.78 -12.70 9.41
C GLU A 72 4.74 -12.02 8.51
N VAL A 73 3.49 -11.93 8.97
CA VAL A 73 2.43 -11.20 8.26
C VAL A 73 2.32 -9.81 8.86
N ILE A 74 2.44 -8.77 8.03
CA ILE A 74 2.25 -7.36 8.45
C ILE A 74 0.80 -6.91 8.27
N GLY A 75 0.14 -7.35 7.23
CA GLY A 75 -1.21 -6.96 6.88
C GLY A 75 -1.97 -8.07 6.15
N ILE A 76 -3.29 -7.95 6.18
CA ILE A 76 -4.21 -8.77 5.39
C ILE A 76 -5.00 -7.84 4.48
N THR A 77 -4.94 -8.11 3.17
CA THR A 77 -5.63 -7.34 2.13
C THR A 77 -6.83 -8.12 1.59
N PRO A 78 -8.07 -7.82 2.04
CA PRO A 78 -9.27 -8.47 1.50
C PRO A 78 -9.50 -8.08 0.05
N GLU A 79 -9.76 -9.07 -0.82
CA GLU A 79 -9.95 -8.89 -2.27
C GLU A 79 -11.34 -8.33 -2.61
N ILE A 80 -11.60 -7.11 -2.19
CA ILE A 80 -12.85 -6.37 -2.42
C ILE A 80 -12.93 -5.67 -3.79
N TYR A 81 -11.99 -5.95 -4.68
CA TYR A 81 -11.85 -5.35 -6.02
C TYR A 81 -12.05 -6.35 -7.17
N THR A 82 -12.44 -7.59 -6.86
CA THR A 82 -12.66 -8.63 -7.87
C THR A 82 -13.92 -8.40 -8.72
N LYS A 83 -14.12 -9.23 -9.76
CA LYS A 83 -15.30 -9.19 -10.65
C LYS A 83 -16.64 -9.08 -9.90
N LYS A 84 -16.76 -9.68 -8.72
CA LYS A 84 -17.96 -9.64 -7.89
C LYS A 84 -18.27 -8.20 -7.44
N PHE A 85 -17.23 -7.41 -7.17
CA PHE A 85 -17.30 -6.03 -6.70
C PHE A 85 -17.11 -4.99 -7.81
N ARG A 86 -17.27 -5.34 -9.08
CA ARG A 86 -17.04 -4.45 -10.24
C ARG A 86 -17.82 -3.14 -10.27
N LYS A 87 -18.78 -2.94 -9.36
CA LYS A 87 -19.52 -1.68 -9.16
C LYS A 87 -19.28 -1.09 -7.77
N GLY A 88 -18.14 -1.42 -7.18
CA GLY A 88 -17.76 -1.09 -5.82
C GLY A 88 -18.04 -2.21 -4.82
N ALA A 89 -17.30 -2.20 -3.74
CA ALA A 89 -17.53 -3.01 -2.55
C ALA A 89 -18.40 -2.25 -1.55
N PHE A 90 -17.92 -1.10 -1.08
CA PHE A 90 -18.65 -0.21 -0.17
C PHE A 90 -19.70 0.63 -0.90
N THR A 91 -19.43 1.05 -2.13
CA THR A 91 -20.25 1.97 -2.91
C THR A 91 -21.24 1.28 -3.84
N ASN A 92 -21.28 -0.05 -3.84
CA ASN A 92 -22.19 -0.80 -4.71
C ASN A 92 -23.64 -0.38 -4.52
N PRO A 93 -24.41 -0.16 -5.61
CA PRO A 93 -25.84 0.15 -5.51
C PRO A 93 -26.65 -0.99 -4.87
N ASP A 94 -26.18 -2.25 -5.02
CA ASP A 94 -26.82 -3.41 -4.41
C ASP A 94 -26.37 -3.58 -2.95
N PRO A 95 -27.28 -3.45 -1.97
CA PRO A 95 -26.95 -3.63 -0.56
C PRO A 95 -26.49 -5.06 -0.23
N GLY A 96 -26.91 -6.07 -1.02
CA GLY A 96 -26.45 -7.45 -0.87
C GLY A 96 -24.94 -7.59 -1.17
N ILE A 97 -24.46 -6.87 -2.17
CA ILE A 97 -23.02 -6.86 -2.51
C ILE A 97 -22.23 -6.11 -1.42
N ARG A 98 -22.75 -4.99 -0.90
CA ARG A 98 -22.10 -4.29 0.22
C ARG A 98 -22.02 -5.17 1.49
N LYS A 99 -23.08 -5.94 1.77
CA LYS A 99 -23.08 -6.92 2.86
C LYS A 99 -22.04 -8.01 2.65
N LEU A 100 -21.92 -8.53 1.42
CA LEU A 100 -20.93 -9.54 1.07
C LEU A 100 -19.49 -9.00 1.22
N ALA A 101 -19.23 -7.73 0.83
CA ALA A 101 -17.93 -7.10 1.08
C ALA A 101 -17.61 -7.01 2.58
N HIS A 102 -18.61 -6.60 3.38
CA HIS A 102 -18.47 -6.55 4.82
C HIS A 102 -18.15 -7.93 5.42
N GLU A 103 -18.86 -8.99 5.01
CA GLU A 103 -18.61 -10.37 5.46
C GLU A 103 -17.18 -10.81 5.09
N LEU A 104 -16.73 -10.58 3.85
CA LEU A 104 -15.37 -10.91 3.41
C LEU A 104 -14.30 -10.18 4.24
N ILE A 105 -14.51 -8.90 4.55
CA ILE A 105 -13.56 -8.15 5.37
C ILE A 105 -13.60 -8.63 6.82
N THR A 106 -14.75 -9.03 7.33
CA THR A 106 -14.86 -9.62 8.67
C THR A 106 -14.05 -10.93 8.76
N ASP A 107 -14.13 -11.80 7.76
CA ASP A 107 -13.30 -13.01 7.70
C ASP A 107 -11.80 -12.65 7.63
N ALA A 108 -11.43 -11.59 6.90
CA ALA A 108 -10.05 -11.08 6.87
C ALA A 108 -9.60 -10.52 8.24
N CYS A 109 -10.50 -9.91 9.02
CA CYS A 109 -10.20 -9.50 10.41
C CYS A 109 -9.80 -10.69 11.29
N ASP A 110 -10.45 -11.83 11.12
CA ASP A 110 -10.10 -13.05 11.86
C ASP A 110 -8.72 -13.58 11.43
N ALA A 111 -8.37 -13.45 10.14
CA ALA A 111 -7.01 -13.76 9.67
C ALA A 111 -5.98 -12.80 10.27
N VAL A 112 -6.25 -11.47 10.36
CA VAL A 112 -5.37 -10.51 11.05
C VAL A 112 -5.10 -10.94 12.49
N ARG A 113 -6.14 -11.34 13.24
CA ARG A 113 -5.99 -11.83 14.62
C ARG A 113 -5.18 -13.11 14.69
N PHE A 114 -5.44 -14.04 13.78
CA PHE A 114 -4.72 -15.33 13.72
C PHE A 114 -3.22 -15.17 13.48
N PHE A 115 -2.83 -14.28 12.56
CA PHE A 115 -1.42 -14.00 12.24
C PHE A 115 -0.78 -12.97 13.17
N ASN A 116 -1.55 -12.32 14.06
CA ASN A 116 -1.11 -11.16 14.84
C ASN A 116 -0.56 -10.05 13.93
N ALA A 117 -1.21 -9.84 12.78
CA ALA A 117 -0.83 -8.83 11.82
C ALA A 117 -1.18 -7.42 12.33
N SER A 118 -0.55 -6.40 11.78
CA SER A 118 -0.67 -5.03 12.27
C SER A 118 -1.96 -4.34 11.82
N TYR A 119 -2.52 -4.74 10.67
CA TYR A 119 -3.70 -4.05 10.10
C TYR A 119 -4.48 -4.91 9.10
N VAL A 120 -5.73 -4.50 8.85
CA VAL A 120 -6.52 -4.84 7.67
C VAL A 120 -6.26 -3.74 6.62
N LYS A 121 -5.73 -4.09 5.45
CA LYS A 121 -5.47 -3.16 4.34
C LYS A 121 -6.69 -3.10 3.42
N LEU A 122 -7.32 -1.94 3.34
CA LEU A 122 -8.46 -1.69 2.47
C LEU A 122 -7.98 -0.94 1.22
N TRP A 123 -7.90 -1.65 0.09
CA TRP A 123 -7.73 -1.07 -1.23
C TRP A 123 -9.04 -1.10 -1.99
N PRO A 124 -9.85 -0.01 -1.97
CA PRO A 124 -11.19 0.01 -2.57
C PRO A 124 -11.16 0.32 -4.07
N GLY A 125 -10.37 -0.44 -4.84
CA GLY A 125 -10.05 -0.20 -6.25
C GLY A 125 -11.24 -0.17 -7.20
N GLN A 126 -12.41 -0.69 -6.79
CA GLN A 126 -13.65 -0.65 -7.58
C GLN A 126 -14.68 0.34 -7.02
N ASP A 127 -14.36 1.05 -5.93
CA ASP A 127 -15.25 2.00 -5.29
C ASP A 127 -15.12 3.40 -5.89
N GLY A 128 -15.97 3.73 -6.83
CA GLY A 128 -15.93 4.98 -7.56
C GLY A 128 -16.84 5.00 -8.78
N TRP A 129 -16.41 5.66 -9.85
CA TRP A 129 -17.18 5.78 -11.09
C TRP A 129 -16.28 5.93 -12.34
N ASP A 130 -16.80 5.49 -13.49
CA ASP A 130 -16.13 5.63 -14.79
C ASP A 130 -16.58 6.86 -15.58
N TYR A 131 -17.88 7.21 -15.49
CA TYR A 131 -18.50 8.19 -16.38
C TYR A 131 -19.20 9.32 -15.61
N PRO A 132 -19.28 10.52 -16.20
CA PRO A 132 -20.15 11.59 -15.68
C PRO A 132 -21.60 11.11 -15.56
N PHE A 133 -22.29 11.55 -14.51
CA PHE A 133 -23.68 11.19 -14.18
C PHE A 133 -23.94 9.71 -13.85
N GLN A 134 -22.90 8.89 -13.75
CA GLN A 134 -23.02 7.46 -13.41
C GLN A 134 -23.51 7.25 -11.99
N VAL A 135 -23.11 8.12 -11.07
CA VAL A 135 -23.39 7.98 -9.63
C VAL A 135 -23.89 9.28 -9.00
N ASP A 136 -24.60 9.17 -7.90
CA ASP A 136 -24.76 10.26 -6.94
C ASP A 136 -23.53 10.33 -6.05
N HIS A 137 -22.74 11.38 -6.17
CA HIS A 137 -21.46 11.54 -5.47
C HIS A 137 -21.61 11.59 -3.95
N GLY A 138 -22.73 12.17 -3.45
CA GLY A 138 -23.02 12.20 -2.03
C GLY A 138 -23.27 10.81 -1.47
N THR A 139 -24.04 9.98 -2.19
CA THR A 139 -24.30 8.58 -1.83
C THR A 139 -23.04 7.73 -1.87
N VAL A 140 -22.21 7.86 -2.92
CA VAL A 140 -20.94 7.14 -3.01
C VAL A 140 -20.04 7.49 -1.83
N TRP A 141 -19.86 8.77 -1.55
CA TRP A 141 -19.04 9.24 -0.44
C TRP A 141 -19.57 8.76 0.91
N LYS A 142 -20.88 8.89 1.16
CA LYS A 142 -21.51 8.39 2.38
C LYS A 142 -21.30 6.88 2.56
N ASN A 143 -21.53 6.09 1.52
CA ASN A 143 -21.39 4.64 1.59
C ASN A 143 -19.93 4.21 1.85
N SER A 144 -18.93 4.92 1.29
CA SER A 144 -17.52 4.67 1.57
C SER A 144 -17.20 4.89 3.05
N ILE A 145 -17.66 6.00 3.62
CA ILE A 145 -17.46 6.35 5.04
C ILE A 145 -18.19 5.35 5.95
N ASP A 146 -19.47 5.09 5.69
CA ASP A 146 -20.28 4.20 6.50
C ASP A 146 -19.74 2.77 6.51
N GLY A 147 -19.29 2.29 5.34
CA GLY A 147 -18.74 0.94 5.19
C GLY A 147 -17.47 0.73 6.00
N VAL A 148 -16.50 1.63 5.87
CA VAL A 148 -15.25 1.59 6.65
C VAL A 148 -15.53 1.83 8.13
N GLY A 149 -16.34 2.84 8.45
CA GLY A 149 -16.69 3.19 9.84
C GLY A 149 -17.38 2.04 10.58
N LYS A 150 -18.28 1.32 9.91
CA LYS A 150 -18.93 0.14 10.48
C LYS A 150 -17.93 -0.95 10.83
N LEU A 151 -17.06 -1.33 9.90
CA LEU A 151 -16.01 -2.34 10.11
C LEU A 151 -15.09 -1.97 11.28
N ALA A 152 -14.62 -0.73 11.29
CA ALA A 152 -13.72 -0.25 12.34
C ALA A 152 -14.41 -0.19 13.73
N SER A 153 -15.68 0.16 13.79
CA SER A 153 -16.45 0.17 15.05
C SER A 153 -16.74 -1.23 15.59
N GLU A 154 -16.94 -2.19 14.71
CA GLU A 154 -17.18 -3.61 15.07
C GLU A 154 -15.87 -4.33 15.47
N ASN A 155 -14.71 -3.79 15.10
CA ASN A 155 -13.39 -4.36 15.37
C ASN A 155 -12.43 -3.32 15.99
N PRO A 156 -12.72 -2.83 17.20
CA PRO A 156 -11.94 -1.74 17.83
C PRO A 156 -10.51 -2.17 18.23
N ASP A 157 -10.24 -3.46 18.26
CA ASP A 157 -8.94 -4.08 18.52
C ASP A 157 -8.00 -4.08 17.31
N LEU A 158 -8.54 -3.85 16.10
CA LEU A 158 -7.78 -3.89 14.85
C LEU A 158 -7.60 -2.50 14.25
N LYS A 159 -6.49 -2.29 13.55
CA LYS A 159 -6.27 -1.13 12.70
C LYS A 159 -6.78 -1.41 11.28
N PHE A 160 -7.44 -0.44 10.69
CA PHE A 160 -7.83 -0.42 9.29
C PHE A 160 -7.02 0.65 8.58
N VAL A 161 -6.36 0.29 7.50
CA VAL A 161 -5.64 1.25 6.66
C VAL A 161 -6.33 1.38 5.31
N ILE A 162 -6.58 2.61 4.89
CA ILE A 162 -7.11 2.91 3.57
C ILE A 162 -5.92 3.23 2.68
N GLU A 163 -5.72 2.40 1.67
CA GLU A 163 -4.79 2.68 0.60
C GLU A 163 -5.53 3.44 -0.50
N TYR A 164 -5.24 4.72 -0.63
CA TYR A 164 -5.88 5.56 -1.63
C TYR A 164 -5.15 5.50 -2.98
N LYS A 165 -5.90 5.74 -4.05
CA LYS A 165 -5.38 5.82 -5.42
C LYS A 165 -6.28 6.72 -6.26
N PRO A 166 -5.76 7.55 -7.16
CA PRO A 166 -6.61 8.45 -7.93
C PRO A 166 -7.57 7.73 -8.88
N ARG A 167 -7.15 6.59 -9.44
CA ARG A 167 -7.96 5.77 -10.36
C ARG A 167 -7.34 4.40 -10.61
N GLU A 168 -8.21 3.38 -10.96
CA GLU A 168 -7.76 2.01 -11.29
C GLU A 168 -8.76 1.26 -12.18
N PRO A 169 -8.42 0.85 -13.39
CA PRO A 169 -7.48 1.52 -14.30
C PRO A 169 -8.06 2.82 -14.84
N ARG A 170 -9.38 2.98 -14.81
CA ARG A 170 -10.12 4.15 -15.28
C ARG A 170 -11.15 4.64 -14.28
N ILE A 171 -11.53 3.82 -13.30
CA ILE A 171 -12.44 4.21 -12.24
C ILE A 171 -11.80 5.34 -11.44
N LYS A 172 -12.49 6.47 -11.32
CA LYS A 172 -12.14 7.50 -10.34
C LYS A 172 -12.54 6.99 -8.97
N MET A 173 -11.57 6.75 -8.12
CA MET A 173 -11.82 6.18 -6.80
C MET A 173 -12.42 7.19 -5.83
N SER A 174 -13.18 6.70 -4.86
CA SER A 174 -13.79 7.54 -3.83
C SER A 174 -12.76 8.10 -2.85
N TYR A 175 -11.69 7.34 -2.56
CA TYR A 175 -10.51 7.81 -1.84
C TYR A 175 -9.38 8.01 -2.87
N ASP A 176 -9.27 9.22 -3.41
CA ASP A 176 -8.44 9.53 -4.58
C ASP A 176 -7.18 10.36 -4.26
N SER A 177 -7.00 10.77 -3.02
CA SER A 177 -5.90 11.63 -2.57
C SER A 177 -5.73 11.54 -1.05
N VAL A 178 -4.55 11.93 -0.54
CA VAL A 178 -4.29 11.97 0.90
C VAL A 178 -5.30 12.86 1.63
N ALA A 179 -5.56 14.05 1.09
CA ALA A 179 -6.47 15.02 1.72
C ALA A 179 -7.91 14.49 1.79
N ARG A 180 -8.41 13.89 0.71
CA ARG A 180 -9.76 13.32 0.69
C ARG A 180 -9.88 12.11 1.62
N THR A 181 -8.85 11.30 1.70
CA THR A 181 -8.82 10.15 2.61
C THR A 181 -8.82 10.60 4.07
N LEU A 182 -8.03 11.61 4.42
CA LEU A 182 -8.07 12.23 5.76
C LEU A 182 -9.45 12.81 6.10
N LEU A 183 -10.09 13.52 5.16
CA LEU A 183 -11.47 14.00 5.36
C LEU A 183 -12.45 12.86 5.61
N GLY A 184 -12.28 11.72 4.96
CA GLY A 184 -13.08 10.52 5.21
C GLY A 184 -12.83 9.94 6.60
N ILE A 185 -11.57 9.81 7.00
CA ILE A 185 -11.16 9.32 8.32
C ILE A 185 -11.70 10.23 9.43
N GLU A 186 -11.59 11.55 9.27
CA GLU A 186 -12.16 12.52 10.23
C GLU A 186 -13.70 12.39 10.36
N LYS A 187 -14.38 12.13 9.24
CA LYS A 187 -15.84 11.87 9.28
C LYS A 187 -16.19 10.54 9.94
N ILE A 188 -15.37 9.51 9.79
CA ILE A 188 -15.51 8.23 10.50
C ILE A 188 -15.33 8.46 12.01
N GLY A 189 -14.37 9.29 12.41
CA GLY A 189 -14.16 9.70 13.80
C GLY A 189 -13.63 8.60 14.72
N LEU A 190 -13.06 7.51 14.16
CA LEU A 190 -12.54 6.40 14.94
C LEU A 190 -11.00 6.40 14.93
N PRO A 191 -10.33 6.11 16.08
CA PRO A 191 -8.87 6.19 16.18
C PRO A 191 -8.14 5.06 15.45
N ASN A 192 -8.82 3.97 15.16
CA ASN A 192 -8.25 2.77 14.54
C ASN A 192 -8.34 2.75 13.01
N VAL A 193 -8.70 3.89 12.37
CA VAL A 193 -8.66 4.05 10.91
C VAL A 193 -7.55 5.01 10.54
N GLY A 194 -6.69 4.61 9.61
CA GLY A 194 -5.56 5.39 9.13
C GLY A 194 -5.33 5.23 7.63
N ILE A 195 -4.23 5.79 7.16
CA ILE A 195 -3.77 5.72 5.76
C ILE A 195 -2.64 4.72 5.67
N LEU A 196 -2.66 3.91 4.63
CA LEU A 196 -1.48 3.35 4.04
C LEU A 196 -1.15 4.23 2.82
N LEU A 197 0.02 4.88 2.85
CA LEU A 197 0.46 5.76 1.79
C LEU A 197 1.34 4.98 0.83
N ASP A 198 0.84 4.77 -0.39
CA ASP A 198 1.66 4.25 -1.48
C ASP A 198 2.33 5.42 -2.20
N PHE A 199 3.67 5.35 -2.32
CA PHE A 199 4.48 6.38 -2.98
C PHE A 199 4.07 6.54 -4.45
N GLY A 200 3.89 5.44 -5.17
CA GLY A 200 3.50 5.45 -6.57
C GLY A 200 2.11 6.04 -6.78
N HIS A 201 1.15 5.70 -5.92
CA HIS A 201 -0.20 6.27 -5.96
C HIS A 201 -0.18 7.80 -5.75
N ALA A 202 0.63 8.29 -4.81
CA ALA A 202 0.76 9.71 -4.56
C ALA A 202 1.32 10.45 -5.78
N ILE A 203 2.45 10.00 -6.34
CA ILE A 203 3.06 10.67 -7.51
C ILE A 203 2.20 10.53 -8.78
N TYR A 204 1.49 9.41 -8.93
CA TYR A 204 0.50 9.20 -9.99
C TYR A 204 -0.69 10.16 -9.85
N GLY A 205 -1.09 10.46 -8.61
CA GLY A 205 -2.11 11.45 -8.27
C GLY A 205 -1.67 12.90 -8.49
N GLY A 206 -0.39 13.13 -8.77
CA GLY A 206 0.20 14.48 -8.88
C GLY A 206 0.50 15.10 -7.52
N GLU A 207 0.51 14.31 -6.46
CA GLU A 207 0.91 14.73 -5.12
C GLU A 207 2.44 14.68 -4.96
N SER A 208 2.98 15.43 -3.98
CA SER A 208 4.28 15.14 -3.42
C SER A 208 4.11 14.07 -2.33
N ALA A 209 4.70 12.89 -2.52
CA ALA A 209 4.58 11.81 -1.54
C ALA A 209 5.16 12.22 -0.16
N ALA A 210 6.21 13.06 -0.15
CA ALA A 210 6.80 13.61 1.07
C ALA A 210 5.82 14.55 1.81
N ASP A 211 5.13 15.45 1.09
CA ASP A 211 4.10 16.33 1.66
C ASP A 211 2.89 15.53 2.15
N SER A 212 2.45 14.54 1.36
CA SER A 212 1.36 13.63 1.73
C SER A 212 1.67 12.83 3.02
N ALA A 213 2.93 12.36 3.16
CA ALA A 213 3.38 11.68 4.38
C ALA A 213 3.38 12.64 5.57
N GLN A 214 3.91 13.86 5.42
CA GLN A 214 3.91 14.86 6.49
C GLN A 214 2.48 15.16 6.93
N LEU A 215 1.56 15.38 6.00
CA LEU A 215 0.17 15.65 6.30
C LEU A 215 -0.48 14.49 7.07
N ALA A 216 -0.28 13.24 6.62
CA ALA A 216 -0.82 12.05 7.30
C ALA A 216 -0.23 11.87 8.71
N ILE A 217 1.05 12.22 8.91
CA ILE A 217 1.73 12.21 10.22
C ILE A 217 1.15 13.28 11.14
N ASP A 218 0.96 14.51 10.66
CA ASP A 218 0.42 15.63 11.44
C ASP A 218 -0.98 15.33 11.98
N TYR A 219 -1.76 14.55 11.24
CA TYR A 219 -3.07 14.04 11.68
C TYR A 219 -2.96 12.77 12.55
N GLY A 220 -1.77 12.21 12.75
CA GLY A 220 -1.57 10.94 13.47
C GLY A 220 -2.21 9.73 12.78
N ARG A 221 -2.28 9.77 11.43
CA ARG A 221 -3.01 8.76 10.64
C ARG A 221 -2.15 7.98 9.65
N LEU A 222 -0.85 8.18 9.59
CA LEU A 222 0.05 7.35 8.78
C LEU A 222 0.33 6.02 9.49
N PHE A 223 -0.39 4.96 9.13
CA PHE A 223 -0.28 3.64 9.76
C PHE A 223 0.55 2.64 8.96
N GLY A 224 0.76 2.89 7.67
CA GLY A 224 1.57 2.07 6.79
C GLY A 224 2.06 2.85 5.59
N MET A 225 3.00 2.26 4.86
CA MET A 225 3.49 2.81 3.59
C MET A 225 3.86 1.67 2.64
N ASP A 226 3.61 1.91 1.36
CA ASP A 226 4.08 1.09 0.26
C ASP A 226 4.98 1.92 -0.66
N VAL A 227 5.93 1.27 -1.33
CA VAL A 227 6.84 1.94 -2.25
C VAL A 227 7.04 1.13 -3.53
N ASN A 228 6.86 1.82 -4.62
CA ASN A 228 7.13 1.41 -6.00
C ASN A 228 7.59 2.64 -6.80
N ASP A 229 7.56 2.58 -8.11
CA ASP A 229 7.82 3.72 -8.99
C ASP A 229 6.95 3.65 -10.25
N ASN A 230 6.72 4.76 -10.93
CA ASN A 230 5.91 4.81 -12.15
C ASN A 230 6.23 6.05 -13.00
N TYR A 231 5.69 6.10 -14.21
CA TYR A 231 5.84 7.23 -15.13
C TYR A 231 4.83 8.38 -14.89
N ARG A 232 4.15 8.46 -13.74
CA ARG A 232 3.13 9.45 -13.37
C ARG A 232 1.85 9.46 -14.23
N SER A 233 1.82 8.70 -15.30
CA SER A 233 0.66 8.60 -16.19
C SER A 233 -0.21 7.37 -15.90
N TRP A 234 0.37 6.42 -15.21
CA TRP A 234 -0.19 5.15 -14.80
C TRP A 234 0.49 4.68 -13.51
N ASP A 235 -0.07 3.70 -12.86
CA ASP A 235 0.58 2.98 -11.79
C ASP A 235 1.29 1.77 -12.39
N ASP A 236 2.56 1.99 -12.69
CA ASP A 236 3.37 0.99 -13.41
C ASP A 236 3.98 -0.05 -12.46
N ASP A 237 3.93 0.18 -11.14
CA ASP A 237 4.44 -0.71 -10.08
C ASP A 237 5.89 -1.16 -10.29
N LEU A 238 6.72 -0.25 -10.79
CA LEU A 238 8.13 -0.49 -11.09
C LEU A 238 8.99 -0.60 -9.83
N ILE A 239 10.25 -0.99 -10.00
CA ILE A 239 11.24 -1.01 -8.91
C ILE A 239 11.35 0.38 -8.28
N ALA A 240 11.20 0.43 -6.96
CA ALA A 240 11.36 1.65 -6.19
C ALA A 240 12.69 2.36 -6.51
N GLY A 241 12.61 3.65 -6.86
CA GLY A 241 13.76 4.48 -7.21
C GLY A 241 14.32 4.29 -8.62
N SER A 242 13.62 3.54 -9.46
CA SER A 242 14.05 3.36 -10.86
C SER A 242 13.89 4.63 -11.70
N LEU A 243 12.95 5.50 -11.35
CA LEU A 243 12.64 6.74 -12.06
C LEU A 243 12.74 7.99 -11.17
N HIS A 244 12.30 7.92 -9.91
CA HIS A 244 12.18 9.06 -8.99
C HIS A 244 13.03 8.92 -7.71
N PRO A 245 14.35 8.61 -7.81
CA PRO A 245 15.17 8.33 -6.62
C PRO A 245 15.28 9.51 -5.66
N ILE A 246 15.30 10.75 -6.17
CA ILE A 246 15.39 11.95 -5.32
C ILE A 246 14.08 12.22 -4.54
N GLU A 247 12.93 11.95 -5.15
CA GLU A 247 11.63 12.12 -4.49
C GLU A 247 11.37 11.02 -3.48
N ILE A 248 11.80 9.78 -3.76
CA ILE A 248 11.80 8.69 -2.78
C ILE A 248 12.72 9.05 -1.61
N PHE A 249 13.88 9.62 -1.85
CA PHE A 249 14.78 10.05 -0.78
C PHE A 249 14.13 11.13 0.10
N GLU A 250 13.45 12.11 -0.49
CA GLU A 250 12.69 13.13 0.25
C GLU A 250 11.55 12.50 1.07
N PHE A 251 10.81 11.55 0.50
CA PHE A 251 9.77 10.83 1.20
C PHE A 251 10.30 10.14 2.46
N PHE A 252 11.37 9.36 2.33
CA PHE A 252 11.98 8.69 3.48
C PHE A 252 12.66 9.67 4.47
N TYR A 253 13.16 10.81 3.99
CA TYR A 253 13.63 11.90 4.86
C TYR A 253 12.50 12.40 5.77
N VAL A 254 11.31 12.63 5.23
CA VAL A 254 10.16 13.07 6.02
C VAL A 254 9.76 12.02 7.06
N LEU A 255 9.73 10.75 6.71
CA LEU A 255 9.46 9.67 7.65
C LEU A 255 10.48 9.66 8.80
N LYS A 256 11.77 9.72 8.46
CA LYS A 256 12.86 9.72 9.45
C LYS A 256 12.85 10.96 10.34
N LYS A 257 12.66 12.15 9.76
CA LYS A 257 12.56 13.43 10.50
C LYS A 257 11.45 13.40 11.55
N ASN A 258 10.35 12.74 11.26
CA ASN A 258 9.20 12.60 12.15
C ASN A 258 9.29 11.36 13.07
N ASN A 259 10.41 10.63 13.06
CA ASN A 259 10.59 9.39 13.83
C ASN A 259 9.45 8.37 13.54
N TRP A 260 8.96 8.34 12.31
CA TRP A 260 7.96 7.34 11.92
C TRP A 260 8.61 5.96 11.87
N GLU A 261 8.06 5.04 12.64
CA GLU A 261 8.52 3.66 12.73
C GLU A 261 7.52 2.74 12.02
N GLY A 262 7.95 2.08 10.98
CA GLY A 262 7.11 1.16 10.21
C GLY A 262 7.94 0.29 9.27
N VAL A 263 7.27 -0.64 8.63
CA VAL A 263 7.88 -1.48 7.58
C VAL A 263 7.99 -0.67 6.29
N TRP A 264 9.14 -0.76 5.63
CA TRP A 264 9.30 -0.27 4.25
C TRP A 264 8.87 -1.39 3.32
N GLN A 265 7.66 -1.25 2.79
CA GLN A 265 6.99 -2.32 2.07
C GLN A 265 7.02 -2.07 0.56
N LEU A 266 7.37 -3.12 -0.19
CA LEU A 266 7.33 -3.10 -1.64
C LEU A 266 5.92 -3.44 -2.13
N ASP A 267 5.36 -2.58 -2.97
CA ASP A 267 4.18 -2.86 -3.77
C ASP A 267 4.55 -2.77 -5.26
N GLN A 268 5.07 -3.86 -5.79
CA GLN A 268 5.65 -3.95 -7.13
C GLN A 268 5.07 -5.15 -7.88
N PHE A 269 4.97 -5.03 -9.21
CA PHE A 269 4.38 -6.05 -10.05
C PHE A 269 5.35 -6.48 -11.17
N PRO A 270 6.20 -7.51 -10.93
CA PRO A 270 7.13 -8.03 -11.94
C PRO A 270 6.41 -8.83 -13.03
N PHE A 271 5.93 -8.16 -14.06
CA PHE A 271 5.22 -8.81 -15.16
C PHE A 271 6.14 -9.71 -15.99
N ARG A 272 7.37 -9.27 -16.25
CA ARG A 272 8.35 -9.94 -17.13
C ARG A 272 9.64 -10.29 -16.40
N GLU A 273 9.86 -9.66 -15.27
CA GLU A 273 11.07 -9.76 -14.46
C GLU A 273 11.03 -10.98 -13.54
N ASP A 274 12.20 -11.45 -13.10
CA ASP A 274 12.27 -12.40 -11.99
C ASP A 274 11.90 -11.70 -10.68
N SER A 275 10.84 -12.17 -10.04
CA SER A 275 10.27 -11.53 -8.85
C SER A 275 11.24 -11.48 -7.66
N VAL A 276 12.11 -12.48 -7.50
CA VAL A 276 13.11 -12.52 -6.42
C VAL A 276 14.22 -11.51 -6.70
N GLN A 277 14.69 -11.42 -7.96
CA GLN A 277 15.70 -10.44 -8.33
C GLN A 277 15.17 -9.01 -8.21
N MET A 278 13.94 -8.76 -8.66
CA MET A 278 13.29 -7.45 -8.55
C MET A 278 13.16 -6.99 -7.09
N ALA A 279 12.68 -7.86 -6.20
CA ALA A 279 12.59 -7.54 -4.78
C ALA A 279 13.98 -7.30 -4.13
N ASN A 280 14.99 -8.11 -4.45
CA ASN A 280 16.36 -7.89 -3.97
C ASN A 280 16.92 -6.54 -4.42
N GLN A 281 16.72 -6.17 -5.70
CA GLN A 281 17.18 -4.90 -6.25
C GLN A 281 16.53 -3.71 -5.54
N ALA A 282 15.21 -3.79 -5.29
CA ALA A 282 14.47 -2.76 -4.56
C ALA A 282 14.95 -2.62 -3.10
N ILE A 283 15.14 -3.74 -2.39
CA ILE A 283 15.63 -3.72 -1.01
C ILE A 283 17.06 -3.17 -0.94
N ASP A 284 17.94 -3.51 -1.90
CA ASP A 284 19.29 -2.96 -1.93
C ASP A 284 19.28 -1.45 -2.18
N PHE A 285 18.38 -0.94 -3.03
CA PHE A 285 18.17 0.49 -3.20
C PHE A 285 17.65 1.14 -1.89
N LEU A 286 16.64 0.56 -1.25
CA LEU A 286 16.11 1.09 0.02
C LEU A 286 17.16 1.11 1.15
N LYS A 287 18.06 0.13 1.19
CA LYS A 287 19.21 0.16 2.11
C LYS A 287 20.18 1.30 1.80
N SER A 288 20.37 1.62 0.50
CA SER A 288 21.19 2.78 0.12
C SER A 288 20.54 4.09 0.55
N ILE A 289 19.21 4.19 0.47
CA ILE A 289 18.44 5.32 1.00
C ILE A 289 18.60 5.44 2.52
N ASP A 290 18.45 4.34 3.27
CA ASP A 290 18.62 4.33 4.74
C ASP A 290 20.01 4.84 5.14
N LYS A 291 21.06 4.36 4.45
CA LYS A 291 22.43 4.85 4.65
C LYS A 291 22.58 6.34 4.28
N ALA A 292 22.03 6.75 3.13
CA ALA A 292 22.08 8.15 2.71
C ALA A 292 21.39 9.08 3.71
N LEU A 293 20.32 8.63 4.37
CA LEU A 293 19.64 9.36 5.45
C LEU A 293 20.50 9.46 6.71
N ASP A 294 21.32 8.44 7.01
CA ASP A 294 22.27 8.50 8.13
C ASP A 294 23.41 9.48 7.87
N ASP A 295 23.86 9.59 6.61
CA ASP A 295 24.93 10.48 6.16
C ASP A 295 24.46 11.92 5.88
N LEU A 296 23.14 12.18 5.90
CA LEU A 296 22.53 13.47 5.57
C LEU A 296 22.82 14.53 6.64
N ASP A 297 23.38 15.69 6.23
CA ASP A 297 23.53 16.84 7.13
C ASP A 297 22.17 17.52 7.38
N MET A 298 21.41 16.95 8.33
CA MET A 298 20.08 17.41 8.73
C MET A 298 20.07 18.90 9.10
N LYS A 299 21.10 19.39 9.81
CA LYS A 299 21.15 20.79 10.26
C LYS A 299 21.36 21.75 9.10
N ALA A 300 22.26 21.41 8.17
CA ALA A 300 22.46 22.21 6.96
C ALA A 300 21.22 22.21 6.06
N LEU A 301 20.55 21.05 5.94
CA LEU A 301 19.31 20.92 5.17
C LEU A 301 18.19 21.78 5.78
N GLU A 302 17.95 21.69 7.06
CA GLU A 302 16.95 22.50 7.79
C GLU A 302 17.24 24.01 7.66
N ALA A 303 18.51 24.40 7.73
CA ALA A 303 18.91 25.79 7.52
C ALA A 303 18.67 26.30 6.10
N ALA A 304 18.81 25.45 5.08
CA ALA A 304 18.47 25.74 3.70
C ALA A 304 16.95 25.83 3.52
N GLN A 305 16.20 24.86 4.06
CA GLN A 305 14.73 24.81 4.00
C GLN A 305 14.10 26.05 4.67
N SER A 306 14.61 26.49 5.83
CA SER A 306 14.10 27.68 6.53
C SER A 306 14.24 28.97 5.74
N LYS A 307 15.11 28.99 4.72
CA LYS A 307 15.34 30.12 3.80
C LYS A 307 14.73 29.90 2.43
N HIS A 308 14.09 28.77 2.20
CA HIS A 308 13.64 28.29 0.90
C HIS A 308 14.78 28.27 -0.15
N ASP A 309 16.00 27.98 0.28
CA ASP A 309 17.18 27.87 -0.60
C ASP A 309 17.22 26.50 -1.27
N ALA A 310 16.50 26.40 -2.38
CA ALA A 310 16.37 25.15 -3.13
C ALA A 310 17.73 24.63 -3.64
N MET A 311 18.64 25.51 -4.04
CA MET A 311 19.95 25.07 -4.59
C MET A 311 20.85 24.49 -3.49
N ALA A 312 20.86 25.10 -2.31
CA ALA A 312 21.57 24.56 -1.16
C ALA A 312 20.95 23.24 -0.70
N ALA A 313 19.63 23.16 -0.58
CA ALA A 313 18.91 21.95 -0.17
C ALA A 313 19.17 20.77 -1.12
N LEU A 314 19.00 20.97 -2.44
CA LEU A 314 19.26 19.94 -3.44
C LEU A 314 20.71 19.47 -3.42
N LYS A 315 21.69 20.39 -3.30
CA LYS A 315 23.11 20.06 -3.22
C LYS A 315 23.43 19.18 -1.99
N ILE A 316 22.80 19.45 -0.86
CA ILE A 316 22.97 18.67 0.37
C ILE A 316 22.39 17.27 0.15
N ALA A 317 21.15 17.16 -0.33
CA ALA A 317 20.48 15.90 -0.58
C ALA A 317 21.24 15.02 -1.61
N GLN A 318 21.61 15.60 -2.74
CA GLN A 318 22.35 14.89 -3.82
C GLN A 318 23.75 14.43 -3.42
N LYS A 319 24.37 15.07 -2.44
CA LYS A 319 25.69 14.64 -1.94
C LYS A 319 25.57 13.38 -1.07
N SER A 320 24.44 13.13 -0.46
CA SER A 320 24.20 11.98 0.42
C SER A 320 23.70 10.75 -0.35
N LEU A 321 22.98 10.95 -1.49
CA LEU A 321 22.61 9.89 -2.42
C LEU A 321 23.82 9.38 -3.22
#